data_40e5d2b39bd96d2b403cb470b9b3bd2e
#
_entry.id   40e5d2b39bd96d2b403cb470b9b3bd2e
#
_cell.length_a   1.000
_cell.length_b   1.000
_cell.length_c   1.000
_cell.angle_alpha   90.00
_cell.angle_beta   90.00
_cell.angle_gamma   90.00
#
_symmetry.space_group_name_H-M   'P 1'
#
loop_
_entity.id
_entity.type
_entity.pdbx_description
1 polymer ?
#
loop_
_entity_poly.entity_id
_entity_poly.type
_entity_poly.pdbx_seq_one_letter_code
_entity_poly.pdbx_strand_id
1 'polypeptide(L)'
;MPSTQSLAKGPTVVHALPEPLDGGLLDCGFPEVVAVLDDCLREAQASLSEGGVPAYLEAGRFLGKMGRGPEPLLTFLDIWPAVAKLLGEDTLEAVMATVRHINKSPNGRAIAPFLQSLPAAARQLRSAQQLQHYLDLCVYTMEHSSGSIHGVHKTYASPGFPSFLEQAGPLLDLVSIDGLRAWAEYGVRNYAHHPDQQRAYFNCESADSRAVLQRERHGCLLVNHTRLLDLYLRALWQDDAPLVPYSTTWEPAIAQPYWDADGIRLPDVYDDRAGVPALDRYRLALAHMTGHKRWSQAIVGDNFSPPQRYAIECFEDARIDLLVQRSYPGLRHAMWALHPVPQESGCDSTTHSGFRHRLATLSRALLCPQHGYVDATLLDFEARFRAAMALGPSSTNEMAALALAYVARTRRPSDQFAVVDFTDTTVDYRDDNRHLWRFHELSDDEESFDTQRPRSATPEVHSLPARHYPEWDYRSQTFRPDWVSLYEGLHPSGAAETIDRLLEQHQALAKQLQRQLDLLKPQDRVRERYQEDGAELDLDMA
;
A
#
# COMPACT_ATOMS: atom_id res chain seq x y z
N MET A 1 47.60 -42.20 3.52
CA MET A 1 48.06 -40.88 3.07
C MET A 1 47.52 -40.62 1.67
N PRO A 2 46.64 -39.67 1.49
CA PRO A 2 46.66 -38.85 0.28
C PRO A 2 46.64 -37.38 0.64
N SER A 3 47.24 -36.62 -0.23
CA SER A 3 47.72 -35.27 -0.21
C SER A 3 46.59 -34.21 -0.12
N THR A 4 46.75 -33.29 0.78
CA THR A 4 45.99 -32.02 0.86
C THR A 4 46.39 -31.11 -0.29
N GLN A 5 45.48 -30.90 -1.24
CA GLN A 5 45.60 -29.79 -2.20
C GLN A 5 45.05 -28.50 -1.58
N SER A 6 45.96 -27.57 -1.37
CA SER A 6 45.73 -26.17 -1.01
C SER A 6 45.04 -25.44 -2.17
N LEU A 7 43.82 -25.01 -1.96
CA LEU A 7 43.14 -24.04 -2.84
C LEU A 7 43.71 -22.64 -2.60
N ALA A 8 44.50 -22.17 -3.54
CA ALA A 8 44.99 -20.80 -3.58
C ALA A 8 43.82 -19.82 -3.71
N LYS A 9 43.65 -18.94 -2.72
CA LYS A 9 42.80 -17.75 -2.81
C LYS A 9 43.46 -16.82 -3.83
N GLY A 10 42.74 -16.56 -4.93
CA GLY A 10 43.10 -15.51 -5.86
C GLY A 10 43.08 -14.13 -5.19
N PRO A 11 43.83 -13.16 -5.65
CA PRO A 11 43.89 -11.85 -5.05
C PRO A 11 42.56 -11.12 -5.27
N THR A 12 41.94 -10.75 -4.15
CA THR A 12 40.85 -9.78 -4.12
C THR A 12 41.44 -8.45 -4.58
N VAL A 13 41.14 -8.03 -5.80
CA VAL A 13 41.48 -6.69 -6.29
C VAL A 13 40.61 -5.72 -5.47
N VAL A 14 41.19 -5.21 -4.41
CA VAL A 14 40.67 -4.03 -3.72
C VAL A 14 41.00 -2.86 -4.66
N HIS A 15 40.04 -2.42 -5.46
CA HIS A 15 40.14 -1.14 -6.12
C HIS A 15 40.29 -0.07 -5.04
N ALA A 16 41.46 0.54 -4.96
CA ALA A 16 41.70 1.70 -4.13
C ALA A 16 40.67 2.78 -4.53
N LEU A 17 39.93 3.26 -3.57
CA LEU A 17 39.04 4.42 -3.75
C LEU A 17 39.93 5.58 -4.24
N PRO A 18 39.54 6.29 -5.31
CA PRO A 18 40.20 7.54 -5.67
C PRO A 18 40.06 8.51 -4.49
N GLU A 19 41.06 9.40 -4.35
CA GLU A 19 41.09 10.46 -3.34
C GLU A 19 39.73 11.22 -3.29
N PRO A 20 39.38 11.86 -2.14
CA PRO A 20 38.11 12.58 -1.99
C PRO A 20 37.91 13.50 -3.19
N LEU A 21 36.84 13.21 -3.94
CA LEU A 21 36.50 13.91 -5.16
C LEU A 21 36.06 15.33 -4.77
N ASP A 22 36.95 16.30 -4.87
CA ASP A 22 36.63 17.71 -4.77
C ASP A 22 35.40 18.03 -5.64
N GLY A 23 34.54 18.96 -5.17
CA GLY A 23 33.30 19.38 -5.86
C GLY A 23 33.43 19.82 -7.34
N GLY A 24 34.63 19.72 -7.92
CA GLY A 24 34.90 19.90 -9.32
C GLY A 24 34.32 18.86 -10.28
N LEU A 25 33.90 17.67 -9.81
CA LEU A 25 33.32 16.63 -10.67
C LEU A 25 31.96 17.00 -11.26
N LEU A 26 31.11 17.73 -10.53
CA LEU A 26 29.84 18.24 -11.03
C LEU A 26 29.89 19.72 -11.41
N ASP A 27 30.99 20.42 -11.12
CA ASP A 27 31.16 21.86 -11.41
C ASP A 27 29.96 22.69 -10.88
N CYS A 28 29.46 22.33 -9.69
CA CYS A 28 28.36 23.02 -9.04
C CYS A 28 28.78 23.52 -7.66
N GLY A 29 28.37 24.75 -7.33
CA GLY A 29 28.73 25.42 -6.07
C GLY A 29 27.80 25.14 -4.88
N PHE A 30 27.09 23.97 -4.88
CA PHE A 30 26.13 23.63 -3.84
C PHE A 30 26.77 22.76 -2.74
N PRO A 31 26.93 23.26 -1.51
CA PRO A 31 27.53 22.49 -0.41
C PRO A 31 26.73 21.19 -0.10
N GLU A 32 25.42 21.24 -0.25
CA GLU A 32 24.51 20.11 0.00
C GLU A 32 24.79 18.95 -0.97
N VAL A 33 25.14 19.26 -2.22
CA VAL A 33 25.48 18.24 -3.22
C VAL A 33 26.83 17.62 -2.90
N VAL A 34 27.81 18.41 -2.51
CA VAL A 34 29.14 17.92 -2.14
C VAL A 34 29.07 16.92 -0.99
N ALA A 35 28.20 17.19 0.00
CA ALA A 35 28.05 16.34 1.17
C ALA A 35 27.52 14.92 0.87
N VAL A 36 26.76 14.73 -0.23
CA VAL A 36 26.14 13.43 -0.58
C VAL A 36 26.74 12.79 -1.84
N LEU A 37 27.59 13.51 -2.57
CA LEU A 37 28.09 13.11 -3.87
C LEU A 37 28.83 11.76 -3.86
N ASP A 38 29.69 11.53 -2.85
CA ASP A 38 30.47 10.29 -2.75
C ASP A 38 29.58 9.07 -2.51
N ASP A 39 28.51 9.25 -1.75
CA ASP A 39 27.52 8.18 -1.50
C ASP A 39 26.73 7.87 -2.78
N CYS A 40 26.25 8.90 -3.48
CA CYS A 40 25.53 8.75 -4.74
C CYS A 40 26.41 8.14 -5.83
N LEU A 41 27.69 8.48 -5.89
CA LEU A 41 28.64 7.89 -6.85
C LEU A 41 28.89 6.41 -6.57
N ARG A 42 29.03 6.01 -5.30
CA ARG A 42 29.18 4.60 -4.95
C ARG A 42 27.95 3.78 -5.34
N GLU A 43 26.77 4.33 -5.14
CA GLU A 43 25.52 3.69 -5.55
C GLU A 43 25.39 3.62 -7.07
N ALA A 44 25.72 4.70 -7.77
CA ALA A 44 25.73 4.74 -9.23
C ALA A 44 26.73 3.73 -9.82
N GLN A 45 27.94 3.63 -9.28
CA GLN A 45 28.95 2.65 -9.70
C GLN A 45 28.53 1.20 -9.44
N ALA A 46 27.74 0.96 -8.40
CA ALA A 46 27.21 -0.37 -8.10
C ALA A 46 26.03 -0.76 -9.01
N SER A 47 25.34 0.21 -9.59
CA SER A 47 24.08 0.03 -10.31
C SER A 47 24.16 0.26 -11.82
N LEU A 48 25.08 1.11 -12.27
CA LEU A 48 25.22 1.51 -13.67
C LEU A 48 26.44 0.83 -14.32
N SER A 49 26.42 0.76 -15.65
CA SER A 49 27.55 0.29 -16.45
C SER A 49 28.74 1.28 -16.42
N GLU A 50 29.93 0.82 -16.86
CA GLU A 50 31.12 1.69 -17.02
C GLU A 50 30.83 2.90 -17.91
N GLY A 51 29.95 2.77 -18.90
CA GLY A 51 29.53 3.87 -19.79
C GLY A 51 28.40 4.73 -19.17
N GLY A 52 27.59 4.17 -18.29
CA GLY A 52 26.47 4.85 -17.65
C GLY A 52 26.90 5.91 -16.62
N VAL A 53 27.97 5.64 -15.88
CA VAL A 53 28.47 6.59 -14.86
C VAL A 53 28.91 7.94 -15.46
N PRO A 54 29.68 8.01 -16.56
CA PRO A 54 29.98 9.29 -17.22
C PRO A 54 28.75 10.04 -17.70
N ALA A 55 27.75 9.34 -18.27
CA ALA A 55 26.52 9.95 -18.74
C ALA A 55 25.68 10.51 -17.55
N TYR A 56 25.63 9.78 -16.45
CA TYR A 56 25.02 10.23 -15.19
C TYR A 56 25.68 11.52 -14.66
N LEU A 57 27.00 11.58 -14.63
CA LEU A 57 27.74 12.79 -14.21
C LEU A 57 27.52 13.97 -15.16
N GLU A 58 27.45 13.72 -16.47
CA GLU A 58 27.15 14.75 -17.45
C GLU A 58 25.77 15.34 -17.27
N ALA A 59 24.77 14.49 -17.06
CA ALA A 59 23.40 14.91 -16.71
C ALA A 59 23.37 15.72 -15.41
N GLY A 60 24.11 15.28 -14.40
CA GLY A 60 24.26 16.01 -13.13
C GLY A 60 24.89 17.40 -13.32
N ARG A 61 25.96 17.51 -14.13
CA ARG A 61 26.57 18.82 -14.46
C ARG A 61 25.59 19.76 -15.17
N PHE A 62 24.79 19.21 -16.07
CA PHE A 62 23.74 20.00 -16.74
C PHE A 62 22.72 20.54 -15.74
N LEU A 63 22.22 19.67 -14.82
CA LEU A 63 21.26 20.07 -13.78
C LEU A 63 21.86 21.12 -12.82
N GLY A 64 23.11 20.97 -12.42
CA GLY A 64 23.81 21.93 -11.56
C GLY A 64 23.97 23.33 -12.18
N LYS A 65 24.08 23.40 -13.51
CA LYS A 65 24.25 24.66 -14.27
C LYS A 65 22.92 25.34 -14.65
N MET A 66 21.78 24.70 -14.42
CA MET A 66 20.47 25.26 -14.81
C MET A 66 20.02 26.49 -14.00
N GLY A 67 20.65 26.80 -12.89
CA GLY A 67 20.27 27.92 -12.02
C GLY A 67 18.92 27.74 -11.31
N ARG A 68 18.53 26.49 -11.01
CA ARG A 68 17.27 26.13 -10.33
C ARG A 68 17.46 25.68 -8.89
N GLY A 69 18.62 25.96 -8.30
CA GLY A 69 18.97 25.48 -6.96
C GLY A 69 19.48 24.04 -6.95
N PRO A 70 19.81 23.50 -5.76
CA PRO A 70 20.40 22.17 -5.61
C PRO A 70 19.37 21.03 -5.76
N GLU A 71 18.08 21.28 -5.48
CA GLU A 71 17.03 20.27 -5.38
C GLU A 71 16.90 19.37 -6.63
N PRO A 72 16.82 19.89 -7.87
CA PRO A 72 16.72 19.02 -9.05
C PRO A 72 17.94 18.11 -9.22
N LEU A 73 19.14 18.62 -8.89
CA LEU A 73 20.37 17.85 -8.97
C LEU A 73 20.40 16.75 -7.91
N LEU A 74 20.11 17.09 -6.66
CA LEU A 74 20.07 16.13 -5.56
C LEU A 74 19.04 15.02 -5.84
N THR A 75 17.83 15.40 -6.28
CA THR A 75 16.80 14.44 -6.65
C THR A 75 17.28 13.50 -7.75
N PHE A 76 17.88 14.03 -8.81
CA PHE A 76 18.39 13.21 -9.91
C PHE A 76 19.49 12.24 -9.44
N LEU A 77 20.43 12.71 -8.64
CA LEU A 77 21.52 11.88 -8.12
C LEU A 77 21.02 10.70 -7.30
N ASP A 78 19.97 10.91 -6.54
CA ASP A 78 19.35 9.85 -5.69
C ASP A 78 18.55 8.84 -6.52
N ILE A 79 17.71 9.31 -7.46
CA ILE A 79 16.72 8.43 -8.10
C ILE A 79 17.22 7.71 -9.34
N TRP A 80 18.17 8.30 -10.10
CA TRP A 80 18.51 7.79 -11.43
C TRP A 80 19.05 6.35 -11.42
N PRO A 81 19.93 5.94 -10.49
CA PRO A 81 20.42 4.56 -10.45
C PRO A 81 19.30 3.52 -10.36
N ALA A 82 18.25 3.82 -9.57
CA ALA A 82 17.08 2.96 -9.43
C ALA A 82 16.22 2.93 -10.69
N VAL A 83 16.00 4.06 -11.34
CA VAL A 83 15.25 4.16 -12.60
C VAL A 83 15.97 3.43 -13.73
N ALA A 84 17.28 3.64 -13.87
CA ALA A 84 18.11 2.99 -14.89
C ALA A 84 18.11 1.46 -14.75
N LYS A 85 18.10 0.96 -13.51
CA LYS A 85 18.00 -0.48 -13.24
C LYS A 85 16.68 -1.10 -13.72
N LEU A 86 15.58 -0.34 -13.69
CA LEU A 86 14.25 -0.81 -14.09
C LEU A 86 13.99 -0.68 -15.59
N LEU A 87 14.42 0.43 -16.21
CA LEU A 87 14.04 0.81 -17.57
C LEU A 87 15.21 0.85 -18.56
N GLY A 88 16.45 0.70 -18.08
CA GLY A 88 17.67 0.79 -18.90
C GLY A 88 18.30 2.18 -18.87
N GLU A 89 19.64 2.21 -19.00
CA GLU A 89 20.45 3.45 -18.99
C GLU A 89 20.26 4.30 -20.24
N ASP A 90 19.90 3.69 -21.36
CA ASP A 90 19.63 4.33 -22.64
C ASP A 90 18.44 5.30 -22.60
N THR A 91 17.60 5.19 -21.59
CA THR A 91 16.46 6.10 -21.37
C THR A 91 16.85 7.47 -20.81
N LEU A 92 18.11 7.66 -20.35
CA LEU A 92 18.58 8.91 -19.75
C LEU A 92 18.40 10.12 -20.68
N GLU A 93 18.73 9.96 -21.95
CA GLU A 93 18.64 11.08 -22.91
C GLU A 93 17.20 11.55 -23.10
N ALA A 94 16.22 10.63 -23.12
CA ALA A 94 14.81 10.97 -23.22
C ALA A 94 14.33 11.75 -21.97
N VAL A 95 14.74 11.30 -20.79
CA VAL A 95 14.44 12.00 -19.52
C VAL A 95 15.07 13.41 -19.53
N MET A 96 16.34 13.52 -19.92
CA MET A 96 17.02 14.81 -19.96
C MET A 96 16.48 15.75 -21.05
N ALA A 97 15.97 15.21 -22.16
CA ALA A 97 15.25 15.99 -23.16
C ALA A 97 13.98 16.62 -22.58
N THR A 98 13.22 15.85 -21.80
CA THR A 98 12.03 16.32 -21.09
C THR A 98 12.39 17.40 -20.06
N VAL A 99 13.45 17.19 -19.27
CA VAL A 99 13.96 18.21 -18.33
C VAL A 99 14.32 19.50 -19.05
N ARG A 100 15.03 19.42 -20.19
CA ARG A 100 15.35 20.61 -21.01
C ARG A 100 14.09 21.32 -21.51
N HIS A 101 13.07 20.56 -21.86
CA HIS A 101 11.79 21.09 -22.30
C HIS A 101 11.05 21.84 -21.17
N ILE A 102 10.96 21.21 -19.99
CA ILE A 102 10.36 21.85 -18.79
C ILE A 102 11.14 23.12 -18.42
N ASN A 103 12.48 23.09 -18.47
CA ASN A 103 13.31 24.24 -18.13
C ASN A 103 13.12 25.44 -19.06
N LYS A 104 12.79 25.22 -20.33
CA LYS A 104 12.48 26.28 -21.30
C LYS A 104 11.10 26.89 -21.13
N SER A 105 10.24 26.27 -20.33
CA SER A 105 8.87 26.70 -20.05
C SER A 105 8.79 27.48 -18.73
N PRO A 106 7.65 28.15 -18.43
CA PRO A 106 7.42 28.76 -17.12
C PRO A 106 7.42 27.76 -15.95
N ASN A 107 7.35 26.45 -16.25
CA ASN A 107 7.23 25.37 -15.26
C ASN A 107 8.56 24.88 -14.69
N GLY A 108 9.62 25.64 -14.78
CA GLY A 108 10.96 25.19 -14.34
C GLY A 108 11.05 24.74 -12.88
N ARG A 109 10.11 25.17 -12.01
CA ARG A 109 9.99 24.68 -10.63
C ARG A 109 9.47 23.23 -10.54
N ALA A 110 8.84 22.72 -11.59
CA ALA A 110 8.33 21.36 -11.63
C ALA A 110 9.38 20.31 -12.03
N ILE A 111 10.65 20.69 -12.24
CA ILE A 111 11.71 19.75 -12.60
C ILE A 111 11.98 18.75 -11.46
N ALA A 112 12.08 19.21 -10.21
CA ALA A 112 12.27 18.30 -9.08
C ALA A 112 11.05 17.38 -8.87
N PRO A 113 9.78 17.84 -8.82
CA PRO A 113 8.62 16.96 -8.83
C PRO A 113 8.56 16.00 -10.01
N PHE A 114 8.96 16.42 -11.22
CA PHE A 114 9.05 15.53 -12.38
C PHE A 114 10.05 14.39 -12.13
N LEU A 115 11.24 14.71 -11.69
CA LEU A 115 12.25 13.71 -11.36
C LEU A 115 11.75 12.78 -10.24
N GLN A 116 11.12 13.31 -9.19
CA GLN A 116 10.54 12.54 -8.08
C GLN A 116 9.45 11.56 -8.54
N SER A 117 8.70 11.86 -9.60
CA SER A 117 7.68 10.98 -10.14
C SER A 117 8.24 9.74 -10.87
N LEU A 118 9.48 9.80 -11.37
CA LEU A 118 10.08 8.76 -12.21
C LEU A 118 10.23 7.40 -11.52
N PRO A 119 10.66 7.27 -10.25
CA PRO A 119 10.81 5.95 -9.62
C PRO A 119 9.49 5.21 -9.47
N ALA A 120 8.41 5.93 -9.15
CA ALA A 120 7.07 5.34 -9.04
C ALA A 120 6.56 4.93 -10.43
N ALA A 121 6.70 5.79 -11.43
CA ALA A 121 6.36 5.49 -12.80
C ALA A 121 7.19 4.31 -13.35
N ALA A 122 8.50 4.27 -13.12
CA ALA A 122 9.39 3.22 -13.62
C ALA A 122 9.03 1.82 -13.11
N ARG A 123 8.48 1.70 -11.91
CA ARG A 123 8.03 0.42 -11.37
C ARG A 123 6.86 -0.19 -12.16
N GLN A 124 6.01 0.66 -12.74
CA GLN A 124 4.83 0.24 -13.49
C GLN A 124 5.08 0.16 -15.00
N LEU A 125 5.96 1.01 -15.50
CA LEU A 125 6.35 1.03 -16.91
C LEU A 125 7.36 -0.09 -17.18
N ARG A 126 7.02 -1.02 -18.08
CA ARG A 126 7.81 -2.23 -18.32
C ARG A 126 8.77 -2.12 -19.50
N SER A 127 8.83 -0.97 -20.15
CA SER A 127 9.66 -0.75 -21.34
C SER A 127 10.02 0.71 -21.55
N ALA A 128 11.14 0.96 -22.27
CA ALA A 128 11.54 2.29 -22.71
C ALA A 128 10.45 2.99 -23.54
N GLN A 129 9.68 2.24 -24.34
CA GLN A 129 8.57 2.79 -25.11
C GLN A 129 7.44 3.32 -24.22
N GLN A 130 7.07 2.60 -23.17
CA GLN A 130 6.07 3.07 -22.21
C GLN A 130 6.57 4.29 -21.42
N LEU A 131 7.87 4.34 -21.08
CA LEU A 131 8.47 5.54 -20.52
C LEU A 131 8.35 6.71 -21.48
N GLN A 132 8.65 6.53 -22.76
CA GLN A 132 8.51 7.61 -23.75
C GLN A 132 7.07 8.15 -23.79
N HIS A 133 6.06 7.27 -23.76
CA HIS A 133 4.65 7.68 -23.69
C HIS A 133 4.34 8.50 -22.42
N TYR A 134 4.97 8.14 -21.29
CA TYR A 134 4.84 8.89 -20.03
C TYR A 134 5.50 10.27 -20.14
N LEU A 135 6.69 10.33 -20.68
CA LEU A 135 7.41 11.60 -20.90
C LEU A 135 6.64 12.54 -21.83
N ASP A 136 6.12 12.00 -22.93
CA ASP A 136 5.27 12.74 -23.87
C ASP A 136 3.99 13.24 -23.18
N LEU A 137 3.40 12.44 -22.30
CA LEU A 137 2.23 12.84 -21.52
C LEU A 137 2.55 13.96 -20.53
N CYS A 138 3.71 13.92 -19.87
CA CYS A 138 4.17 15.01 -19.00
C CYS A 138 4.30 16.33 -19.78
N VAL A 139 4.94 16.28 -20.96
CA VAL A 139 5.09 17.43 -21.84
C VAL A 139 3.72 17.94 -22.28
N TYR A 140 2.85 17.04 -22.76
CA TYR A 140 1.48 17.40 -23.19
C TYR A 140 0.70 18.09 -22.06
N THR A 141 0.68 17.50 -20.88
CA THR A 141 -0.06 18.04 -19.74
C THR A 141 0.48 19.40 -19.36
N MET A 142 1.80 19.56 -19.29
CA MET A 142 2.43 20.85 -19.00
C MET A 142 2.06 21.92 -20.03
N GLU A 143 2.18 21.63 -21.31
CA GLU A 143 1.94 22.59 -22.38
C GLU A 143 0.50 23.05 -22.48
N HIS A 144 -0.46 22.12 -22.32
CA HIS A 144 -1.86 22.41 -22.51
C HIS A 144 -2.57 22.93 -21.25
N SER A 145 -1.94 22.79 -20.08
CA SER A 145 -2.44 23.35 -18.82
C SER A 145 -1.76 24.66 -18.40
N SER A 146 -0.70 25.08 -19.11
CA SER A 146 -0.03 26.37 -18.88
C SER A 146 -0.81 27.54 -19.48
N GLY A 147 -0.86 28.65 -18.77
CA GLY A 147 -1.58 29.85 -19.19
C GLY A 147 -0.76 30.79 -20.09
N SER A 148 -1.47 31.65 -20.85
CA SER A 148 -0.90 32.72 -21.69
C SER A 148 -1.67 34.00 -21.54
N ILE A 149 -0.97 35.16 -21.51
CA ILE A 149 -1.60 36.49 -21.51
C ILE A 149 -2.06 36.89 -22.91
N HIS A 150 -1.28 36.54 -23.93
CA HIS A 150 -1.49 37.01 -25.30
C HIS A 150 -1.73 35.90 -26.33
N GLY A 151 -1.96 34.66 -25.87
CA GLY A 151 -2.34 33.52 -26.73
C GLY A 151 -1.20 32.88 -27.52
N VAL A 152 -0.03 33.53 -27.67
CA VAL A 152 1.05 33.06 -28.54
C VAL A 152 2.15 32.30 -27.74
N HIS A 153 2.50 32.79 -26.55
CA HIS A 153 3.52 32.19 -25.71
C HIS A 153 2.98 31.88 -24.31
N LYS A 154 3.32 30.73 -23.77
CA LYS A 154 2.96 30.35 -22.40
C LYS A 154 3.71 31.24 -21.41
N THR A 155 2.97 32.01 -20.62
CA THR A 155 3.52 33.01 -19.71
C THR A 155 3.45 32.56 -18.25
N TYR A 156 2.44 31.75 -17.92
CA TYR A 156 2.22 31.25 -16.57
C TYR A 156 2.47 29.74 -16.49
N ALA A 157 3.06 29.32 -15.38
CA ALA A 157 3.20 27.92 -15.06
C ALA A 157 1.81 27.24 -14.92
N SER A 158 1.75 25.98 -15.25
CA SER A 158 0.54 25.17 -15.03
C SER A 158 0.26 25.03 -13.53
N PRO A 159 -0.93 25.39 -13.06
CA PRO A 159 -1.29 25.20 -11.65
C PRO A 159 -1.51 23.71 -11.29
N GLY A 160 -1.88 22.89 -12.25
CA GLY A 160 -2.17 21.47 -12.04
C GLY A 160 -1.00 20.53 -12.36
N PHE A 161 0.05 20.98 -13.03
CA PHE A 161 1.15 20.10 -13.45
C PHE A 161 1.93 19.49 -12.29
N PRO A 162 2.29 20.22 -11.21
CA PRO A 162 2.89 19.59 -10.04
C PRO A 162 2.00 18.51 -9.43
N SER A 163 0.71 18.78 -9.25
CA SER A 163 -0.25 17.80 -8.73
C SER A 163 -0.39 16.57 -9.63
N PHE A 164 -0.39 16.76 -10.96
CA PHE A 164 -0.34 15.65 -11.92
C PHE A 164 0.89 14.76 -11.68
N LEU A 165 2.07 15.35 -11.50
CA LEU A 165 3.31 14.60 -11.30
C LEU A 165 3.31 13.82 -9.98
N GLU A 166 2.77 14.40 -8.91
CA GLU A 166 2.62 13.73 -7.61
C GLU A 166 1.69 12.53 -7.69
N GLN A 167 0.60 12.65 -8.44
CA GLN A 167 -0.41 11.58 -8.57
C GLN A 167 -0.09 10.55 -9.65
N ALA A 168 0.75 10.88 -10.64
CA ALA A 168 1.00 10.01 -11.79
C ALA A 168 1.53 8.61 -11.41
N GLY A 169 2.44 8.52 -10.43
CA GLY A 169 2.97 7.25 -9.93
C GLY A 169 1.89 6.36 -9.31
N PRO A 170 1.18 6.83 -8.27
CA PRO A 170 0.05 6.10 -7.68
C PRO A 170 -1.05 5.76 -8.67
N LEU A 171 -1.34 6.64 -9.63
CA LEU A 171 -2.36 6.38 -10.64
C LEU A 171 -1.95 5.28 -11.63
N LEU A 172 -0.68 5.15 -11.97
CA LEU A 172 -0.18 4.06 -12.82
C LEU A 172 -0.31 2.67 -12.15
N ASP A 173 -0.52 2.60 -10.83
CA ASP A 173 -0.90 1.38 -10.14
C ASP A 173 -2.36 0.99 -10.43
N LEU A 174 -3.20 1.94 -10.82
CA LEU A 174 -4.65 1.78 -10.99
C LEU A 174 -5.10 1.75 -12.45
N VAL A 175 -4.40 2.47 -13.33
CA VAL A 175 -4.76 2.63 -14.74
C VAL A 175 -3.55 2.40 -15.64
N SER A 176 -3.78 2.08 -16.92
CA SER A 176 -2.71 2.02 -17.93
C SER A 176 -2.15 3.40 -18.24
N ILE A 177 -1.02 3.44 -18.93
CA ILE A 177 -0.49 4.68 -19.47
C ILE A 177 -1.50 5.40 -20.39
N ASP A 178 -2.31 4.64 -21.14
CA ASP A 178 -3.38 5.18 -21.98
C ASP A 178 -4.55 5.69 -21.14
N GLY A 179 -4.90 5.01 -20.04
CA GLY A 179 -5.89 5.47 -19.06
C GLY A 179 -5.44 6.74 -18.34
N LEU A 180 -4.17 6.82 -17.94
CA LEU A 180 -3.58 8.03 -17.37
C LEU A 180 -3.60 9.19 -18.37
N ARG A 181 -3.35 8.90 -19.67
CA ARG A 181 -3.47 9.88 -20.75
C ARG A 181 -4.90 10.38 -20.90
N ALA A 182 -5.89 9.50 -20.95
CA ALA A 182 -7.29 9.86 -21.07
C ALA A 182 -7.74 10.74 -19.89
N TRP A 183 -7.29 10.42 -18.69
CA TRP A 183 -7.55 11.22 -17.49
C TRP A 183 -6.91 12.61 -17.58
N ALA A 184 -5.63 12.69 -17.96
CA ALA A 184 -4.93 13.96 -18.09
C ALA A 184 -5.53 14.85 -19.18
N GLU A 185 -5.87 14.28 -20.35
CA GLU A 185 -6.52 14.98 -21.46
C GLU A 185 -7.89 15.54 -21.07
N TYR A 186 -8.67 14.78 -20.28
CA TYR A 186 -9.95 15.27 -19.76
C TYR A 186 -9.75 16.48 -18.85
N GLY A 187 -8.80 16.41 -17.91
CA GLY A 187 -8.49 17.51 -16.99
C GLY A 187 -8.02 18.77 -17.71
N VAL A 188 -7.11 18.61 -18.67
CA VAL A 188 -6.63 19.72 -19.49
C VAL A 188 -7.77 20.35 -20.29
N ARG A 189 -8.61 19.54 -20.94
CA ARG A 189 -9.68 20.04 -21.81
C ARG A 189 -10.75 20.82 -21.05
N ASN A 190 -11.15 20.33 -19.88
CA ASN A 190 -12.28 20.90 -19.17
C ASN A 190 -11.89 22.00 -18.19
N TYR A 191 -10.64 22.03 -17.72
CA TYR A 191 -10.19 22.96 -16.68
C TYR A 191 -9.04 23.88 -17.10
N ALA A 192 -8.75 24.01 -18.40
CA ALA A 192 -7.66 24.86 -18.93
C ALA A 192 -7.72 26.32 -18.44
N HIS A 193 -8.91 26.85 -18.19
CA HIS A 193 -9.14 28.25 -17.81
C HIS A 193 -9.51 28.43 -16.33
N HIS A 194 -9.50 27.37 -15.53
CA HIS A 194 -9.91 27.39 -14.13
C HIS A 194 -8.79 26.83 -13.24
N PRO A 195 -7.81 27.65 -12.82
CA PRO A 195 -6.60 27.20 -12.11
C PRO A 195 -6.87 26.35 -10.86
N ASP A 196 -7.83 26.77 -10.02
CA ASP A 196 -8.16 26.07 -8.79
C ASP A 196 -8.85 24.72 -9.05
N GLN A 197 -9.78 24.70 -10.01
CA GLN A 197 -10.44 23.46 -10.42
C GLN A 197 -9.47 22.50 -11.12
N GLN A 198 -8.51 23.02 -11.89
CA GLN A 198 -7.46 22.22 -12.51
C GLN A 198 -6.58 21.56 -11.45
N ARG A 199 -6.19 22.29 -10.39
CA ARG A 199 -5.44 21.73 -9.26
C ARG A 199 -6.25 20.66 -8.53
N ALA A 200 -7.52 20.95 -8.18
CA ALA A 200 -8.41 20.00 -7.52
C ALA A 200 -8.63 18.72 -8.37
N TYR A 201 -8.73 18.88 -9.71
CA TYR A 201 -8.84 17.73 -10.61
C TYR A 201 -7.59 16.86 -10.56
N PHE A 202 -6.40 17.45 -10.75
CA PHE A 202 -5.14 16.71 -10.77
C PHE A 202 -4.71 16.18 -9.39
N ASN A 203 -5.26 16.71 -8.29
CA ASN A 203 -5.15 16.13 -6.95
C ASN A 203 -6.16 14.99 -6.67
N CYS A 204 -6.97 14.59 -7.66
CA CYS A 204 -8.04 13.59 -7.47
C CYS A 204 -9.14 14.00 -6.47
N GLU A 205 -9.27 15.28 -6.15
CA GLU A 205 -10.26 15.82 -5.21
C GLU A 205 -11.65 16.02 -5.85
N SER A 206 -11.69 16.28 -7.16
CA SER A 206 -12.95 16.52 -7.87
C SER A 206 -13.71 15.23 -8.17
N ALA A 207 -15.04 15.29 -8.20
CA ALA A 207 -15.89 14.15 -8.57
C ALA A 207 -15.61 13.66 -10.01
N ASP A 208 -15.36 14.58 -10.94
CA ASP A 208 -15.06 14.28 -12.34
C ASP A 208 -13.73 13.52 -12.48
N SER A 209 -12.70 13.94 -11.73
CA SER A 209 -11.42 13.24 -11.72
C SER A 209 -11.59 11.78 -11.32
N ARG A 210 -12.30 11.54 -10.22
CA ARG A 210 -12.60 10.20 -9.73
C ARG A 210 -13.44 9.38 -10.70
N ALA A 211 -14.43 10.01 -11.35
CA ALA A 211 -15.29 9.34 -12.33
C ALA A 211 -14.50 8.91 -13.58
N VAL A 212 -13.59 9.77 -14.09
CA VAL A 212 -12.74 9.42 -15.23
C VAL A 212 -11.78 8.30 -14.85
N LEU A 213 -11.10 8.40 -13.69
CA LEU A 213 -10.23 7.32 -13.20
C LEU A 213 -10.97 5.99 -13.07
N GLN A 214 -12.17 6.01 -12.51
CA GLN A 214 -13.01 4.82 -12.38
C GLN A 214 -13.30 4.16 -13.72
N ARG A 215 -13.55 4.96 -14.77
CA ARG A 215 -13.80 4.44 -16.12
C ARG A 215 -12.57 3.84 -16.77
N GLU A 216 -11.39 4.42 -16.52
CA GLU A 216 -10.12 4.03 -17.15
C GLU A 216 -9.36 2.96 -16.34
N ARG A 217 -9.89 2.50 -15.18
CA ARG A 217 -9.23 1.49 -14.35
C ARG A 217 -9.03 0.18 -15.09
N HIS A 218 -7.90 -0.47 -14.80
CA HIS A 218 -7.66 -1.85 -15.22
C HIS A 218 -8.66 -2.80 -14.58
N GLY A 219 -8.90 -3.92 -15.27
CA GLY A 219 -9.63 -5.03 -14.72
C GLY A 219 -11.11 -5.06 -15.10
N CYS A 220 -11.82 -5.96 -14.44
CA CYS A 220 -13.23 -6.21 -14.63
C CYS A 220 -14.03 -5.35 -13.65
N LEU A 221 -14.74 -4.35 -14.18
CA LEU A 221 -15.62 -3.48 -13.39
C LEU A 221 -16.89 -4.24 -12.98
N LEU A 222 -17.21 -4.21 -11.67
CA LEU A 222 -18.44 -4.83 -11.14
C LEU A 222 -19.69 -4.33 -11.84
N VAL A 223 -19.76 -3.00 -12.09
CA VAL A 223 -20.92 -2.34 -12.72
C VAL A 223 -21.24 -2.94 -14.08
N ASN A 224 -20.23 -3.32 -14.88
CA ASN A 224 -20.43 -3.90 -16.20
C ASN A 224 -20.96 -5.34 -16.16
N HIS A 225 -20.81 -6.02 -15.04
CA HIS A 225 -21.16 -7.44 -14.86
C HIS A 225 -22.24 -7.68 -13.81
N THR A 226 -22.79 -6.63 -13.20
CA THR A 226 -23.79 -6.73 -12.12
C THR A 226 -24.96 -7.63 -12.52
N ARG A 227 -25.53 -7.46 -13.70
CA ARG A 227 -26.64 -8.27 -14.19
C ARG A 227 -26.28 -9.76 -14.32
N LEU A 228 -25.08 -10.05 -14.80
CA LEU A 228 -24.62 -11.44 -14.95
C LEU A 228 -24.41 -12.10 -13.60
N LEU A 229 -23.86 -11.38 -12.65
CA LEU A 229 -23.61 -11.84 -11.29
C LEU A 229 -24.91 -11.96 -10.47
N ASP A 230 -25.87 -11.08 -10.67
CA ASP A 230 -27.22 -11.21 -10.10
C ASP A 230 -27.92 -12.48 -10.60
N LEU A 231 -27.87 -12.75 -11.89
CA LEU A 231 -28.39 -13.98 -12.46
C LEU A 231 -27.66 -15.23 -11.93
N TYR A 232 -26.35 -15.15 -11.71
CA TYR A 232 -25.56 -16.22 -11.10
C TYR A 232 -26.02 -16.52 -9.67
N LEU A 233 -26.24 -15.48 -8.86
CA LEU A 233 -26.75 -15.62 -7.49
C LEU A 233 -28.14 -16.25 -7.47
N ARG A 234 -29.06 -15.74 -8.25
CA ARG A 234 -30.45 -16.26 -8.30
C ARG A 234 -30.50 -17.70 -8.80
N ALA A 235 -29.75 -18.02 -9.85
CA ALA A 235 -29.78 -19.32 -10.48
C ALA A 235 -29.16 -20.43 -9.62
N LEU A 236 -28.01 -20.17 -9.01
CA LEU A 236 -27.24 -21.18 -8.29
C LEU A 236 -27.49 -21.15 -6.77
N TRP A 237 -27.72 -19.96 -6.22
CA TRP A 237 -27.78 -19.75 -4.77
C TRP A 237 -29.16 -19.40 -4.27
N GLN A 238 -30.11 -19.06 -5.16
CA GLN A 238 -31.46 -18.60 -4.81
C GLN A 238 -31.41 -17.38 -3.89
N ASP A 239 -30.43 -16.51 -4.08
CA ASP A 239 -30.24 -15.25 -3.36
C ASP A 239 -30.48 -14.09 -4.33
N ASP A 240 -31.19 -13.07 -3.88
CA ASP A 240 -31.53 -11.85 -4.63
C ASP A 240 -30.96 -10.58 -3.99
N ALA A 241 -29.98 -10.72 -3.10
CA ALA A 241 -29.34 -9.60 -2.45
C ALA A 241 -28.71 -8.64 -3.47
N PRO A 242 -28.93 -7.33 -3.33
CA PRO A 242 -28.31 -6.33 -4.21
C PRO A 242 -26.78 -6.40 -4.17
N LEU A 243 -26.15 -6.23 -5.32
CA LEU A 243 -24.70 -6.11 -5.43
C LEU A 243 -24.30 -4.64 -5.40
N VAL A 244 -23.53 -4.24 -4.41
CA VAL A 244 -23.15 -2.84 -4.18
C VAL A 244 -21.63 -2.70 -4.31
N PRO A 245 -21.15 -1.92 -5.30
CA PRO A 245 -19.71 -1.68 -5.43
C PRO A 245 -19.20 -0.78 -4.31
N TYR A 246 -17.98 -1.04 -3.82
CA TYR A 246 -17.22 -0.08 -3.03
C TYR A 246 -15.83 0.12 -3.64
N SER A 247 -15.29 1.34 -3.53
CA SER A 247 -14.00 1.66 -4.10
C SER A 247 -12.88 1.26 -3.15
N THR A 248 -11.91 0.52 -3.68
CA THR A 248 -10.70 0.10 -2.96
C THR A 248 -9.54 1.08 -3.14
N THR A 249 -9.76 2.16 -3.88
CA THR A 249 -8.71 3.08 -4.35
C THR A 249 -8.06 3.89 -3.22
N TRP A 250 -8.81 4.15 -2.16
CA TRP A 250 -8.42 5.12 -1.13
C TRP A 250 -8.15 4.51 0.24
N GLU A 251 -8.39 3.21 0.39
CA GLU A 251 -8.07 2.48 1.61
C GLU A 251 -6.90 1.54 1.35
N PRO A 252 -5.75 1.71 2.03
CA PRO A 252 -4.58 0.86 1.87
C PRO A 252 -4.79 -0.56 2.45
N ALA A 253 -5.87 -0.79 3.19
CA ALA A 253 -6.25 -2.10 3.67
C ALA A 253 -6.74 -2.97 2.50
N ILE A 254 -6.43 -4.27 2.53
CA ILE A 254 -6.97 -5.23 1.57
C ILE A 254 -8.47 -5.24 1.77
N ALA A 255 -9.17 -4.72 0.77
CA ALA A 255 -10.61 -4.66 0.81
C ALA A 255 -11.18 -6.06 0.60
N GLN A 256 -11.66 -6.66 1.67
CA GLN A 256 -12.40 -7.92 1.62
C GLN A 256 -13.87 -7.65 1.34
N PRO A 257 -14.56 -8.51 0.57
CA PRO A 257 -16.00 -8.45 0.43
C PRO A 257 -16.71 -8.53 1.77
N TYR A 258 -17.89 -7.96 1.88
CA TYR A 258 -18.74 -8.08 3.06
C TYR A 258 -20.20 -7.85 2.71
N TRP A 259 -21.13 -8.13 3.62
CA TRP A 259 -22.52 -7.72 3.47
C TRP A 259 -23.01 -6.89 4.64
N ASP A 260 -23.95 -6.03 4.36
CA ASP A 260 -24.63 -5.18 5.31
C ASP A 260 -26.15 -5.15 5.04
N ALA A 261 -26.84 -4.19 5.63
CA ALA A 261 -28.29 -4.02 5.44
C ALA A 261 -28.68 -3.67 4.00
N ASP A 262 -27.76 -3.06 3.23
CA ASP A 262 -28.01 -2.61 1.87
C ASP A 262 -27.71 -3.68 0.80
N GLY A 263 -26.97 -4.73 1.15
CA GLY A 263 -26.65 -5.84 0.23
C GLY A 263 -25.23 -6.39 0.36
N ILE A 264 -24.79 -7.06 -0.70
CA ILE A 264 -23.45 -7.62 -0.80
C ILE A 264 -22.50 -6.56 -1.33
N ARG A 265 -21.50 -6.18 -0.53
CA ARG A 265 -20.48 -5.22 -0.88
C ARG A 265 -19.30 -5.94 -1.52
N LEU A 266 -18.99 -5.56 -2.76
CA LEU A 266 -17.88 -6.12 -3.52
C LEU A 266 -16.95 -5.00 -3.97
N PRO A 267 -15.63 -5.28 -4.10
CA PRO A 267 -14.72 -4.35 -4.76
C PRO A 267 -15.23 -3.93 -6.13
N ASP A 268 -15.12 -2.65 -6.43
CA ASP A 268 -15.57 -2.08 -7.70
C ASP A 268 -14.82 -2.62 -8.92
N VAL A 269 -13.57 -3.10 -8.71
CA VAL A 269 -12.72 -3.69 -9.74
C VAL A 269 -11.97 -4.92 -9.21
N TYR A 270 -11.94 -5.98 -9.99
CA TYR A 270 -11.00 -7.08 -9.85
C TYR A 270 -10.14 -7.21 -11.10
N ASP A 271 -8.87 -7.57 -10.92
CA ASP A 271 -7.96 -7.97 -11.98
C ASP A 271 -7.86 -9.49 -12.07
N ASP A 272 -7.34 -10.01 -13.19
CA ASP A 272 -6.97 -11.42 -13.30
C ASP A 272 -5.84 -11.73 -12.30
N ARG A 273 -5.99 -12.81 -11.52
CA ARG A 273 -5.02 -13.17 -10.48
C ARG A 273 -4.76 -14.66 -10.45
N ALA A 274 -3.50 -15.07 -10.37
CA ALA A 274 -3.09 -16.48 -10.28
C ALA A 274 -3.72 -17.37 -11.37
N GLY A 275 -3.93 -16.82 -12.59
CA GLY A 275 -4.57 -17.50 -13.70
C GLY A 275 -6.10 -17.61 -13.60
N VAL A 276 -6.71 -16.99 -12.58
CA VAL A 276 -8.18 -16.91 -12.44
C VAL A 276 -8.67 -15.59 -12.99
N PRO A 277 -9.60 -15.62 -13.98
CA PRO A 277 -10.19 -14.40 -14.52
C PRO A 277 -10.92 -13.57 -13.47
N ALA A 278 -10.87 -12.25 -13.59
CA ALA A 278 -11.49 -11.31 -12.66
C ALA A 278 -13.00 -11.57 -12.44
N LEU A 279 -13.73 -11.94 -13.49
CA LEU A 279 -15.14 -12.29 -13.37
C LEU A 279 -15.36 -13.53 -12.50
N ASP A 280 -14.46 -14.52 -12.59
CA ASP A 280 -14.55 -15.72 -11.75
C ASP A 280 -14.16 -15.42 -10.30
N ARG A 281 -13.30 -14.42 -10.06
CA ARG A 281 -13.04 -13.93 -8.69
C ARG A 281 -14.31 -13.37 -8.04
N TYR A 282 -15.12 -12.57 -8.76
CA TYR A 282 -16.43 -12.14 -8.27
C TYR A 282 -17.35 -13.34 -7.97
N ARG A 283 -17.41 -14.33 -8.87
CA ARG A 283 -18.20 -15.54 -8.65
C ARG A 283 -17.79 -16.33 -7.43
N LEU A 284 -16.47 -16.42 -7.17
CA LEU A 284 -15.94 -17.10 -5.99
C LEU A 284 -16.27 -16.35 -4.71
N ALA A 285 -16.12 -15.03 -4.68
CA ALA A 285 -16.49 -14.19 -3.54
C ALA A 285 -17.98 -14.36 -3.22
N LEU A 286 -18.84 -14.28 -4.24
CA LEU A 286 -20.28 -14.49 -4.07
C LEU A 286 -20.62 -15.90 -3.58
N ALA A 287 -19.95 -16.93 -4.12
CA ALA A 287 -20.16 -18.31 -3.68
C ALA A 287 -19.77 -18.53 -2.22
N HIS A 288 -18.64 -17.97 -1.79
CA HIS A 288 -18.19 -18.03 -0.41
C HIS A 288 -19.15 -17.32 0.53
N MET A 289 -19.48 -16.07 0.25
CA MET A 289 -20.39 -15.26 1.07
C MET A 289 -21.79 -15.87 1.17
N THR A 290 -22.32 -16.36 0.06
CA THR A 290 -23.64 -17.02 0.08
C THR A 290 -23.57 -18.37 0.80
N GLY A 291 -22.41 -19.03 0.77
CA GLY A 291 -22.14 -20.21 1.61
C GLY A 291 -22.26 -19.90 3.09
N HIS A 292 -21.68 -18.80 3.54
CA HIS A 292 -21.85 -18.32 4.92
C HIS A 292 -23.31 -18.04 5.26
N LYS A 293 -24.02 -17.30 4.39
CA LYS A 293 -25.46 -17.05 4.58
C LYS A 293 -26.28 -18.32 4.76
N ARG A 294 -25.91 -19.38 4.07
CA ARG A 294 -26.65 -20.66 4.06
C ARG A 294 -26.29 -21.57 5.22
N TRP A 295 -25.04 -21.61 5.64
CA TRP A 295 -24.53 -22.65 6.55
C TRP A 295 -23.90 -22.13 7.83
N SER A 296 -23.53 -20.85 7.95
CA SER A 296 -22.95 -20.30 9.17
C SER A 296 -24.00 -19.79 10.14
N GLN A 297 -23.64 -19.81 11.42
CA GLN A 297 -24.43 -19.25 12.51
C GLN A 297 -23.55 -18.24 13.26
N ALA A 298 -24.12 -17.07 13.55
CA ALA A 298 -23.40 -16.04 14.31
C ALA A 298 -23.19 -16.48 15.76
N ILE A 299 -21.99 -16.27 16.26
CA ILE A 299 -21.55 -16.57 17.64
C ILE A 299 -21.27 -15.27 18.40
N VAL A 300 -21.42 -15.34 19.74
CA VAL A 300 -21.11 -14.21 20.62
C VAL A 300 -19.58 -14.04 20.72
N GLY A 301 -19.08 -12.89 20.27
CA GLY A 301 -17.64 -12.60 20.14
C GLY A 301 -16.95 -12.06 21.38
N ASP A 302 -17.72 -11.59 22.39
CA ASP A 302 -17.20 -10.84 23.54
C ASP A 302 -16.17 -11.62 24.37
N ASN A 303 -16.33 -12.93 24.45
CA ASN A 303 -15.47 -13.80 25.24
C ASN A 303 -14.22 -14.32 24.52
N PHE A 304 -14.06 -13.99 23.22
CA PHE A 304 -12.93 -14.50 22.44
C PHE A 304 -11.86 -13.45 22.25
N SER A 305 -10.61 -13.82 22.55
CA SER A 305 -9.44 -13.01 22.22
C SER A 305 -9.25 -12.91 20.70
N PRO A 306 -8.55 -11.88 20.17
CA PRO A 306 -8.28 -11.75 18.74
C PRO A 306 -7.71 -13.02 18.09
N PRO A 307 -6.70 -13.71 18.68
CA PRO A 307 -6.22 -14.98 18.13
C PRO A 307 -7.28 -16.07 18.00
N GLN A 308 -8.16 -16.14 18.98
CA GLN A 308 -9.25 -17.11 18.96
C GLN A 308 -10.26 -16.79 17.86
N ARG A 309 -10.60 -15.51 17.68
CA ARG A 309 -11.47 -15.08 16.58
C ARG A 309 -10.88 -15.41 15.22
N TYR A 310 -9.63 -15.04 14.95
CA TYR A 310 -8.96 -15.40 13.68
C TYR A 310 -8.91 -16.90 13.41
N ALA A 311 -8.69 -17.70 14.44
CA ALA A 311 -8.71 -19.15 14.27
C ALA A 311 -10.12 -19.69 13.98
N ILE A 312 -11.16 -19.16 14.64
CA ILE A 312 -12.56 -19.53 14.40
C ILE A 312 -12.96 -19.18 12.96
N GLU A 313 -12.64 -17.97 12.51
CA GLU A 313 -12.84 -17.53 11.12
C GLU A 313 -12.13 -18.46 10.14
N CYS A 314 -10.88 -18.80 10.38
CA CYS A 314 -10.11 -19.70 9.51
C CYS A 314 -10.73 -21.09 9.35
N PHE A 315 -11.20 -21.71 10.43
CA PHE A 315 -11.86 -23.03 10.38
C PHE A 315 -13.25 -22.95 9.77
N GLU A 316 -14.01 -21.88 10.07
CA GLU A 316 -15.34 -21.69 9.51
C GLU A 316 -15.28 -21.44 8.01
N ASP A 317 -14.40 -20.53 7.56
CA ASP A 317 -14.15 -20.28 6.14
C ASP A 317 -13.76 -21.56 5.39
N ALA A 318 -12.86 -22.37 5.97
CA ALA A 318 -12.47 -23.63 5.37
C ALA A 318 -13.65 -24.62 5.28
N ARG A 319 -14.54 -24.64 6.28
CA ARG A 319 -15.77 -25.42 6.25
C ARG A 319 -16.70 -24.98 5.13
N ILE A 320 -16.93 -23.67 5.03
CA ILE A 320 -17.77 -23.09 3.98
C ILE A 320 -17.20 -23.37 2.60
N ASP A 321 -15.89 -23.11 2.38
CA ASP A 321 -15.23 -23.42 1.13
C ASP A 321 -15.38 -24.89 0.71
N LEU A 322 -15.25 -25.81 1.67
CA LEU A 322 -15.41 -27.24 1.40
C LEU A 322 -16.88 -27.59 1.04
N LEU A 323 -17.87 -26.98 1.70
CA LEU A 323 -19.29 -27.17 1.37
C LEU A 323 -19.64 -26.61 0.00
N VAL A 324 -19.08 -25.43 -0.34
CA VAL A 324 -19.18 -24.82 -1.67
C VAL A 324 -18.57 -25.75 -2.73
N GLN A 325 -17.36 -26.28 -2.50
CA GLN A 325 -16.70 -27.21 -3.42
C GLN A 325 -17.47 -28.53 -3.60
N ARG A 326 -18.14 -29.01 -2.57
CA ARG A 326 -19.01 -30.20 -2.67
C ARG A 326 -20.26 -29.92 -3.48
N SER A 327 -20.87 -28.75 -3.31
CA SER A 327 -22.07 -28.34 -4.05
C SER A 327 -21.76 -27.95 -5.50
N TYR A 328 -20.61 -27.32 -5.73
CA TYR A 328 -20.18 -26.78 -7.01
C TYR A 328 -18.71 -27.15 -7.31
N PRO A 329 -18.42 -28.40 -7.70
CA PRO A 329 -17.05 -28.89 -7.88
C PRO A 329 -16.21 -28.10 -8.90
N GLY A 330 -16.86 -27.41 -9.84
CA GLY A 330 -16.19 -26.56 -10.85
C GLY A 330 -15.44 -25.38 -10.25
N LEU A 331 -15.78 -24.91 -9.06
CA LEU A 331 -15.11 -23.79 -8.40
C LEU A 331 -13.79 -24.18 -7.72
N ARG A 332 -13.56 -25.49 -7.51
CA ARG A 332 -12.43 -26.00 -6.72
C ARG A 332 -11.07 -25.50 -7.18
N HIS A 333 -10.78 -25.60 -8.47
CA HIS A 333 -9.46 -25.23 -9.00
C HIS A 333 -9.19 -23.74 -8.87
N ALA A 334 -10.19 -22.91 -9.10
CA ALA A 334 -10.06 -21.46 -8.96
C ALA A 334 -9.89 -21.05 -7.48
N MET A 335 -10.61 -21.67 -6.54
CA MET A 335 -10.39 -21.47 -5.10
C MET A 335 -8.97 -21.87 -4.68
N TRP A 336 -8.46 -23.01 -5.17
CA TRP A 336 -7.09 -23.43 -4.85
C TRP A 336 -6.03 -22.51 -5.46
N ALA A 337 -6.25 -21.99 -6.66
CA ALA A 337 -5.31 -21.08 -7.31
C ALA A 337 -5.20 -19.74 -6.58
N LEU A 338 -6.32 -19.21 -6.08
CA LEU A 338 -6.35 -17.94 -5.34
C LEU A 338 -5.93 -18.08 -3.86
N HIS A 339 -5.86 -19.31 -3.35
CA HIS A 339 -5.47 -19.53 -1.96
C HIS A 339 -3.96 -19.41 -1.80
N PRO A 340 -3.46 -18.63 -0.83
CA PRO A 340 -2.03 -18.50 -0.56
C PRO A 340 -1.33 -19.85 -0.35
N VAL A 341 -0.06 -19.92 -0.74
CA VAL A 341 0.80 -21.10 -0.54
C VAL A 341 2.00 -20.72 0.34
N PRO A 342 1.79 -20.47 1.64
CA PRO A 342 2.88 -20.10 2.53
C PRO A 342 3.84 -21.27 2.72
N GLN A 343 5.14 -20.97 2.86
CA GLN A 343 6.15 -21.99 3.18
C GLN A 343 6.17 -22.23 4.69
N GLU A 344 6.22 -23.49 5.14
CA GLU A 344 6.21 -23.84 6.58
C GLU A 344 7.28 -23.14 7.42
N SER A 345 8.48 -22.97 6.85
CA SER A 345 9.63 -22.33 7.48
C SER A 345 9.84 -20.87 7.07
N GLY A 346 8.93 -20.31 6.28
CA GLY A 346 9.10 -18.99 5.64
C GLY A 346 8.69 -17.80 6.49
N CYS A 347 8.30 -18.00 7.75
CA CYS A 347 7.89 -16.90 8.61
C CYS A 347 9.10 -16.19 9.21
N ASP A 348 9.32 -14.95 8.77
CA ASP A 348 10.20 -14.02 9.46
C ASP A 348 9.45 -13.38 10.63
N SER A 349 9.84 -13.73 11.86
CA SER A 349 9.21 -13.22 13.07
C SER A 349 9.39 -11.71 13.29
N THR A 350 10.27 -11.07 12.53
CA THR A 350 10.50 -9.64 12.60
C THR A 350 9.50 -8.84 11.77
N THR A 351 8.97 -9.43 10.70
CA THR A 351 8.06 -8.79 9.73
C THR A 351 6.68 -9.40 9.69
N HIS A 352 6.50 -10.64 10.17
CA HIS A 352 5.24 -11.38 10.08
C HIS A 352 4.76 -11.88 11.44
N SER A 353 3.44 -11.92 11.64
CA SER A 353 2.85 -12.61 12.78
C SER A 353 2.97 -14.12 12.60
N GLY A 354 3.80 -14.76 13.42
CA GLY A 354 3.97 -16.21 13.39
C GLY A 354 2.68 -16.99 13.55
N PHE A 355 1.71 -16.45 14.29
CA PHE A 355 0.40 -17.06 14.45
C PHE A 355 -0.43 -16.99 13.16
N ARG A 356 -0.50 -15.83 12.51
CA ARG A 356 -1.21 -15.67 11.22
C ARG A 356 -0.61 -16.55 10.14
N HIS A 357 0.70 -16.62 10.08
CA HIS A 357 1.40 -17.51 9.13
C HIS A 357 1.01 -18.97 9.33
N ARG A 358 0.97 -19.45 10.59
CA ARG A 358 0.51 -20.81 10.89
C ARG A 358 -0.97 -21.04 10.54
N LEU A 359 -1.83 -20.03 10.73
CA LEU A 359 -3.23 -20.09 10.28
C LEU A 359 -3.34 -20.14 8.75
N ALA A 360 -2.53 -19.38 8.03
CA ALA A 360 -2.52 -19.41 6.56
C ALA A 360 -2.06 -20.78 6.03
N THR A 361 -1.03 -21.37 6.64
CA THR A 361 -0.55 -22.72 6.33
C THR A 361 -1.65 -23.76 6.61
N LEU A 362 -2.31 -23.66 7.75
CA LEU A 362 -3.44 -24.53 8.11
C LEU A 362 -4.60 -24.37 7.12
N SER A 363 -5.01 -23.15 6.83
CA SER A 363 -6.11 -22.85 5.88
C SER A 363 -5.85 -23.51 4.52
N ARG A 364 -4.61 -23.43 4.02
CA ARG A 364 -4.20 -24.14 2.79
C ARG A 364 -4.35 -25.66 2.93
N ALA A 365 -3.91 -26.24 4.03
CA ALA A 365 -3.97 -27.68 4.27
C ALA A 365 -5.40 -28.20 4.36
N LEU A 366 -6.30 -27.45 5.01
CA LEU A 366 -7.71 -27.84 5.15
C LEU A 366 -8.41 -27.98 3.79
N LEU A 367 -8.04 -27.16 2.79
CA LEU A 367 -8.67 -27.14 1.48
C LEU A 367 -7.97 -27.96 0.42
N CYS A 368 -6.64 -27.95 0.41
CA CYS A 368 -5.83 -28.56 -0.65
C CYS A 368 -5.20 -29.86 -0.17
N PRO A 369 -5.68 -31.03 -0.61
CA PRO A 369 -5.12 -32.32 -0.16
C PRO A 369 -3.66 -32.53 -0.54
N GLN A 370 -3.14 -31.76 -1.49
CA GLN A 370 -1.76 -31.87 -2.02
C GLN A 370 -0.90 -30.70 -1.55
N HIS A 371 -1.04 -30.26 -0.29
CA HIS A 371 -0.34 -29.10 0.26
C HIS A 371 1.15 -29.35 0.54
N GLY A 372 1.57 -30.58 0.78
CA GLY A 372 2.99 -30.96 1.00
C GLY A 372 3.59 -30.58 2.36
N TYR A 373 2.78 -30.06 3.31
CA TYR A 373 3.24 -29.69 4.66
C TYR A 373 3.46 -30.93 5.53
N VAL A 374 4.41 -30.84 6.47
CA VAL A 374 4.86 -31.97 7.31
C VAL A 374 4.71 -31.72 8.82
N ASP A 375 4.31 -30.52 9.24
CA ASP A 375 4.10 -30.19 10.66
C ASP A 375 3.06 -31.12 11.29
N ALA A 376 3.46 -31.84 12.34
CA ALA A 376 2.62 -32.85 12.98
C ALA A 376 1.36 -32.24 13.62
N THR A 377 1.44 -31.01 14.11
CA THR A 377 0.28 -30.33 14.73
C THR A 377 -0.70 -29.91 13.66
N LEU A 378 -0.23 -29.38 12.54
CA LEU A 378 -1.06 -29.04 11.40
C LEU A 378 -1.79 -30.27 10.87
N LEU A 379 -1.09 -31.37 10.65
CA LEU A 379 -1.67 -32.63 10.15
C LEU A 379 -2.71 -33.24 11.13
N ASP A 380 -2.49 -33.13 12.44
CA ASP A 380 -3.48 -33.57 13.44
C ASP A 380 -4.79 -32.76 13.33
N PHE A 381 -4.69 -31.43 13.21
CA PHE A 381 -5.89 -30.59 13.07
C PHE A 381 -6.56 -30.72 11.70
N GLU A 382 -5.80 -30.94 10.64
CA GLU A 382 -6.35 -31.31 9.34
C GLU A 382 -7.16 -32.60 9.43
N ALA A 383 -6.62 -33.63 10.05
CA ALA A 383 -7.29 -34.92 10.22
C ALA A 383 -8.60 -34.78 11.04
N ARG A 384 -8.56 -34.01 12.14
CA ARG A 384 -9.77 -33.72 12.94
C ARG A 384 -10.83 -32.97 12.16
N PHE A 385 -10.45 -31.93 11.41
CA PHE A 385 -11.35 -31.19 10.55
C PHE A 385 -11.98 -32.11 9.48
N ARG A 386 -11.17 -32.92 8.79
CA ARG A 386 -11.66 -33.86 7.78
C ARG A 386 -12.60 -34.92 8.40
N ALA A 387 -12.32 -35.39 9.59
CA ALA A 387 -13.20 -36.31 10.31
C ALA A 387 -14.54 -35.66 10.64
N ALA A 388 -14.55 -34.44 11.16
CA ALA A 388 -15.78 -33.68 11.41
C ALA A 388 -16.60 -33.49 10.12
N MET A 389 -15.94 -33.10 9.03
CA MET A 389 -16.61 -32.88 7.73
C MET A 389 -17.03 -34.18 7.02
N ALA A 390 -16.51 -35.33 7.39
CA ALA A 390 -16.96 -36.64 6.87
C ALA A 390 -18.30 -37.07 7.45
N LEU A 391 -18.64 -36.65 8.67
CA LEU A 391 -19.89 -36.96 9.36
C LEU A 391 -21.08 -36.15 8.85
N GLY A 392 -20.82 -35.08 8.09
CA GLY A 392 -21.87 -34.17 7.58
C GLY A 392 -21.35 -32.76 7.32
N PRO A 393 -22.26 -31.77 7.22
CA PRO A 393 -21.88 -30.38 7.00
C PRO A 393 -21.21 -29.74 8.23
N SER A 394 -21.22 -30.39 9.39
CA SER A 394 -20.76 -29.87 10.68
C SER A 394 -21.45 -28.53 11.05
N SER A 395 -21.03 -27.89 12.12
CA SER A 395 -21.63 -26.63 12.59
C SER A 395 -20.53 -25.59 12.87
N THR A 396 -20.92 -24.32 12.89
CA THR A 396 -20.03 -23.21 13.27
C THR A 396 -19.44 -23.41 14.68
N ASN A 397 -20.24 -23.94 15.62
CA ASN A 397 -19.77 -24.21 16.99
C ASN A 397 -18.73 -25.33 17.05
N GLU A 398 -18.84 -26.36 16.21
CA GLU A 398 -17.85 -27.42 16.11
C GLU A 398 -16.53 -26.87 15.54
N MET A 399 -16.60 -25.97 14.56
CA MET A 399 -15.41 -25.26 14.02
C MET A 399 -14.79 -24.36 15.09
N ALA A 400 -15.60 -23.64 15.87
CA ALA A 400 -15.12 -22.84 16.99
C ALA A 400 -14.40 -23.71 18.04
N ALA A 401 -14.93 -24.88 18.38
CA ALA A 401 -14.25 -25.80 19.31
C ALA A 401 -12.90 -26.30 18.78
N LEU A 402 -12.81 -26.65 17.49
CA LEU A 402 -11.54 -27.01 16.84
C LEU A 402 -10.54 -25.85 16.85
N ALA A 403 -11.00 -24.65 16.55
CA ALA A 403 -10.19 -23.44 16.53
C ALA A 403 -9.62 -23.11 17.92
N LEU A 404 -10.45 -23.18 18.97
CA LEU A 404 -9.98 -22.96 20.35
C LEU A 404 -8.92 -23.99 20.77
N ALA A 405 -9.11 -25.27 20.40
CA ALA A 405 -8.13 -26.31 20.64
C ALA A 405 -6.82 -26.05 19.87
N TYR A 406 -6.92 -25.55 18.63
CA TYR A 406 -5.76 -25.18 17.83
C TYR A 406 -4.98 -24.02 18.46
N VAL A 407 -5.66 -22.94 18.88
CA VAL A 407 -5.02 -21.81 19.56
C VAL A 407 -4.35 -22.24 20.84
N ALA A 408 -5.00 -23.04 21.66
CA ALA A 408 -4.43 -23.54 22.92
C ALA A 408 -3.14 -24.32 22.71
N ARG A 409 -2.98 -25.02 21.57
CA ARG A 409 -1.80 -25.83 21.25
C ARG A 409 -0.71 -25.08 20.50
N THR A 410 -1.04 -24.08 19.71
CA THR A 410 -0.11 -23.46 18.77
C THR A 410 0.33 -22.05 19.13
N ARG A 411 -0.43 -21.34 19.99
CA ARG A 411 -0.07 -19.99 20.43
C ARG A 411 1.24 -19.99 21.21
N ARG A 412 2.13 -19.06 20.83
CA ARG A 412 3.45 -18.88 21.47
C ARG A 412 3.52 -17.49 22.11
N PRO A 413 4.30 -17.31 23.18
CA PRO A 413 4.53 -15.99 23.80
C PRO A 413 5.13 -14.96 22.84
N SER A 414 5.87 -15.43 21.83
CA SER A 414 6.49 -14.61 20.79
C SER A 414 5.52 -14.17 19.67
N ASP A 415 4.28 -14.63 19.66
CA ASP A 415 3.31 -14.25 18.65
C ASP A 415 2.89 -12.79 18.87
N GLN A 416 3.35 -11.91 18.00
CA GLN A 416 2.96 -10.51 18.02
C GLN A 416 1.68 -10.33 17.21
N PHE A 417 0.73 -9.59 17.80
CA PHE A 417 -0.45 -9.10 17.10
C PHE A 417 -0.19 -7.64 16.68
N ALA A 418 0.49 -7.47 15.55
CA ALA A 418 0.49 -6.18 14.89
C ALA A 418 -0.82 -6.03 14.10
N VAL A 419 -1.40 -4.85 14.10
CA VAL A 419 -2.50 -4.44 13.20
C VAL A 419 -1.94 -4.21 11.79
N VAL A 420 -0.96 -5.01 11.37
CA VAL A 420 -0.37 -4.92 10.04
C VAL A 420 -1.12 -5.90 9.15
N ASP A 421 -1.60 -5.41 8.02
CA ASP A 421 -2.23 -6.24 6.99
C ASP A 421 -1.19 -7.15 6.36
N PHE A 422 -1.28 -8.43 6.66
CA PHE A 422 -0.46 -9.47 6.04
C PHE A 422 -1.14 -9.93 4.76
N THR A 423 -0.84 -9.25 3.66
CA THR A 423 -1.41 -9.52 2.34
C THR A 423 -1.15 -10.94 1.84
N ASP A 424 -0.05 -11.54 2.27
CA ASP A 424 0.39 -12.90 1.91
C ASP A 424 -0.39 -14.02 2.64
N THR A 425 -1.14 -13.68 3.69
CA THR A 425 -1.97 -14.62 4.46
C THR A 425 -3.47 -14.50 4.17
N THR A 426 -3.88 -13.48 3.43
CA THR A 426 -5.29 -13.21 3.12
C THR A 426 -5.75 -14.02 1.92
N VAL A 427 -6.88 -14.68 2.04
CA VAL A 427 -7.50 -15.42 0.94
C VAL A 427 -8.39 -14.47 0.14
N ASP A 428 -8.10 -14.33 -1.14
CA ASP A 428 -8.61 -13.28 -2.02
C ASP A 428 -10.14 -13.19 -2.15
N TYR A 429 -10.83 -14.33 -2.11
CA TYR A 429 -12.28 -14.42 -2.34
C TYR A 429 -13.10 -14.50 -1.04
N ARG A 430 -12.45 -14.56 0.13
CA ARG A 430 -13.13 -14.62 1.44
C ARG A 430 -13.56 -13.24 1.89
N ASP A 431 -14.64 -13.19 2.63
CA ASP A 431 -15.16 -11.97 3.24
C ASP A 431 -14.45 -11.63 4.56
N ASP A 432 -14.88 -10.56 5.20
CA ASP A 432 -14.29 -10.09 6.45
C ASP A 432 -14.88 -10.74 7.71
N ASN A 433 -15.75 -11.73 7.55
CA ASN A 433 -16.38 -12.49 8.62
C ASN A 433 -17.17 -11.68 9.67
N ARG A 434 -17.48 -10.38 9.39
CA ARG A 434 -18.24 -9.55 10.36
C ARG A 434 -19.59 -10.14 10.75
N HIS A 435 -20.22 -10.88 9.86
CA HIS A 435 -21.52 -11.54 10.07
C HIS A 435 -21.43 -12.71 11.07
N LEU A 436 -20.26 -13.28 11.28
CA LEU A 436 -20.01 -14.39 12.19
C LEU A 436 -20.09 -13.94 13.65
N TRP A 437 -19.94 -12.64 13.91
CA TRP A 437 -19.81 -12.10 15.24
C TRP A 437 -21.04 -11.31 15.67
N ARG A 438 -21.55 -11.64 16.85
CA ARG A 438 -22.49 -10.80 17.60
C ARG A 438 -21.76 -10.28 18.84
N PHE A 439 -21.88 -9.00 19.09
CA PHE A 439 -21.39 -8.37 20.29
C PHE A 439 -22.61 -7.88 21.08
N HIS A 440 -22.57 -8.03 22.40
CA HIS A 440 -23.59 -7.43 23.24
C HIS A 440 -23.33 -5.91 23.23
N GLU A 441 -24.30 -5.16 22.72
CA GLU A 441 -24.30 -3.71 22.94
C GLU A 441 -24.54 -3.53 24.45
N LEU A 442 -23.54 -2.93 25.13
CA LEU A 442 -23.78 -2.45 26.50
C LEU A 442 -24.90 -1.41 26.36
N SER A 443 -26.08 -1.70 26.91
CA SER A 443 -27.14 -0.70 26.97
C SER A 443 -26.63 0.46 27.82
N ASP A 444 -26.85 1.69 27.36
CA ASP A 444 -26.44 2.94 28.04
C ASP A 444 -27.03 3.09 29.48
N ASP A 445 -27.84 2.13 29.94
CA ASP A 445 -28.52 2.16 31.24
C ASP A 445 -27.83 1.32 32.33
N GLU A 446 -26.76 0.58 32.03
CA GLU A 446 -25.98 -0.05 33.09
C GLU A 446 -24.84 0.88 33.50
N GLU A 447 -25.04 1.63 34.59
CA GLU A 447 -23.98 2.22 35.39
C GLU A 447 -22.81 1.24 35.47
N SER A 448 -21.67 1.65 34.93
CA SER A 448 -20.47 0.86 34.89
C SER A 448 -20.13 0.30 36.26
N PHE A 449 -20.49 -0.96 36.51
CA PHE A 449 -19.77 -1.74 37.48
C PHE A 449 -18.34 -1.86 36.96
N ASP A 450 -17.49 -1.05 37.57
CA ASP A 450 -16.04 -1.05 37.41
C ASP A 450 -15.52 -2.44 37.77
N THR A 451 -15.62 -3.38 36.81
CA THR A 451 -14.96 -4.66 36.92
C THR A 451 -13.49 -4.39 36.78
N GLN A 452 -12.84 -4.31 37.92
CA GLN A 452 -11.41 -4.27 38.12
C GLN A 452 -10.72 -5.19 37.11
N ARG A 453 -10.26 -4.61 35.99
CA ARG A 453 -9.20 -5.24 35.21
C ARG A 453 -8.03 -5.41 36.18
N PRO A 454 -7.40 -6.60 36.25
CA PRO A 454 -6.17 -6.73 37.00
C PRO A 454 -5.20 -5.70 36.42
N ARG A 455 -4.93 -4.66 37.17
CA ARG A 455 -3.87 -3.70 36.88
C ARG A 455 -2.57 -4.50 36.85
N SER A 456 -2.11 -4.84 35.66
CA SER A 456 -0.68 -5.08 35.49
C SER A 456 -0.02 -3.79 35.90
N ALA A 457 0.83 -3.85 36.93
CA ALA A 457 1.56 -2.73 37.46
C ALA A 457 2.54 -2.22 36.39
N THR A 458 2.05 -1.37 35.50
CA THR A 458 2.85 -0.43 34.74
C THR A 458 2.91 0.84 35.57
N PRO A 459 4.10 1.46 35.75
CA PRO A 459 4.24 2.67 36.51
C PRO A 459 3.31 3.73 35.94
N GLU A 460 2.64 4.46 36.84
CA GLU A 460 1.74 5.57 36.53
C GLU A 460 2.48 6.59 35.63
N VAL A 461 2.24 6.46 34.33
CA VAL A 461 2.55 7.55 33.41
C VAL A 461 1.48 8.61 33.69
N HIS A 462 1.86 9.79 34.12
CA HIS A 462 0.97 10.93 34.26
C HIS A 462 0.32 11.18 32.90
N SER A 463 -0.87 10.59 32.67
CA SER A 463 -1.66 10.87 31.49
C SER A 463 -2.29 12.25 31.66
N LEU A 464 -2.13 13.08 30.64
CA LEU A 464 -2.88 14.32 30.51
C LEU A 464 -4.39 14.01 30.52
N PRO A 465 -5.24 14.94 30.99
CA PRO A 465 -6.69 14.72 30.97
C PRO A 465 -7.16 14.44 29.54
N ALA A 466 -8.15 13.54 29.41
CA ALA A 466 -8.72 13.17 28.12
C ALA A 466 -9.25 14.43 27.39
N ARG A 467 -8.95 14.54 26.11
CA ARG A 467 -9.57 15.52 25.21
C ARG A 467 -10.73 14.84 24.48
N HIS A 468 -11.90 15.46 24.51
CA HIS A 468 -13.11 14.94 23.89
C HIS A 468 -13.33 15.63 22.54
N TYR A 469 -13.63 14.83 21.51
CA TYR A 469 -13.89 15.31 20.15
C TYR A 469 -15.25 14.79 19.67
N PRO A 470 -15.99 15.63 18.92
CA PRO A 470 -17.21 15.15 18.26
C PRO A 470 -16.86 14.24 17.08
N GLU A 471 -17.61 13.18 16.92
CA GLU A 471 -17.50 12.29 15.78
C GLU A 471 -18.77 12.29 14.94
N TRP A 472 -18.63 12.15 13.62
CA TRP A 472 -19.76 12.05 12.71
C TRP A 472 -20.35 10.65 12.72
N ASP A 473 -21.59 10.55 13.19
CA ASP A 473 -22.37 9.31 13.09
C ASP A 473 -23.12 9.29 11.75
N TYR A 474 -22.64 8.48 10.81
CA TYR A 474 -23.23 8.35 9.49
C TYR A 474 -24.64 7.70 9.51
N ARG A 475 -25.00 6.96 10.55
CA ARG A 475 -26.33 6.34 10.71
C ARG A 475 -27.39 7.36 11.08
N SER A 476 -27.06 8.23 12.02
CA SER A 476 -27.95 9.33 12.44
C SER A 476 -27.76 10.62 11.64
N GLN A 477 -26.73 10.67 10.76
CA GLN A 477 -26.36 11.87 9.99
C GLN A 477 -26.17 13.12 10.86
N THR A 478 -25.63 12.96 12.06
CA THR A 478 -25.35 14.03 13.01
C THR A 478 -23.97 13.88 13.64
N PHE A 479 -23.40 15.00 14.10
CA PHE A 479 -22.22 14.93 14.96
C PHE A 479 -22.64 14.57 16.37
N ARG A 480 -22.05 13.50 16.93
CA ARG A 480 -22.20 13.17 18.34
C ARG A 480 -21.12 13.94 19.13
N PRO A 481 -21.51 14.88 20.01
CA PRO A 481 -20.55 15.63 20.81
C PRO A 481 -19.85 14.66 21.79
N ASP A 482 -18.55 14.94 22.04
CA ASP A 482 -17.72 14.23 23.04
C ASP A 482 -17.65 12.69 22.88
N TRP A 483 -17.88 12.19 21.66
CA TRP A 483 -17.94 10.75 21.39
C TRP A 483 -16.57 10.06 21.46
N VAL A 484 -15.51 10.74 21.02
CA VAL A 484 -14.14 10.23 21.04
C VAL A 484 -13.37 10.85 22.18
N SER A 485 -12.81 10.01 23.05
CA SER A 485 -11.90 10.45 24.12
C SER A 485 -10.45 10.12 23.75
N LEU A 486 -9.65 11.15 23.48
CA LEU A 486 -8.24 11.04 23.20
C LEU A 486 -7.41 11.17 24.49
N TYR A 487 -6.65 10.13 24.80
CA TYR A 487 -5.70 10.14 25.91
C TYR A 487 -4.28 10.31 25.35
N GLU A 488 -3.66 11.44 25.66
CA GLU A 488 -2.25 11.66 25.32
C GLU A 488 -1.38 10.88 26.31
N GLY A 489 -0.69 9.85 25.81
CA GLY A 489 0.27 9.06 26.58
C GLY A 489 1.68 9.33 26.10
N LEU A 490 2.65 9.45 27.02
CA LEU A 490 4.05 9.40 26.65
C LEU A 490 4.36 7.99 26.13
N HIS A 491 5.03 7.91 24.99
CA HIS A 491 5.52 6.64 24.47
C HIS A 491 6.42 5.98 25.53
N PRO A 492 6.24 4.70 25.88
CA PRO A 492 7.14 4.04 26.82
C PRO A 492 8.57 4.15 26.29
N SER A 493 9.48 4.58 27.16
CA SER A 493 10.90 4.68 26.84
C SER A 493 11.42 3.29 26.49
N GLY A 494 11.77 3.10 25.21
CA GLY A 494 12.44 1.89 24.73
C GLY A 494 13.93 1.93 25.05
N ALA A 495 14.57 0.78 25.13
CA ALA A 495 16.02 0.71 25.26
C ALA A 495 16.68 1.27 23.98
N ALA A 496 17.62 2.20 24.12
CA ALA A 496 18.39 2.79 23.01
C ALA A 496 19.05 1.72 22.12
N GLU A 497 19.46 0.61 22.71
CA GLU A 497 20.02 -0.55 22.03
C GLU A 497 19.11 -1.15 20.92
N THR A 498 17.80 -0.96 21.02
CA THR A 498 16.85 -1.41 19.99
C THR A 498 16.94 -0.52 18.75
N ILE A 499 17.09 0.78 18.95
CA ILE A 499 17.26 1.76 17.87
C ILE A 499 18.62 1.54 17.19
N ASP A 500 19.69 1.37 17.98
CA ASP A 500 21.03 1.13 17.45
C ASP A 500 21.06 -0.14 16.60
N ARG A 501 20.42 -1.22 17.05
CA ARG A 501 20.30 -2.48 16.31
C ARG A 501 19.53 -2.32 15.00
N LEU A 502 18.43 -1.58 15.00
CA LEU A 502 17.66 -1.27 13.79
C LEU A 502 18.47 -0.42 12.80
N LEU A 503 19.20 0.57 13.29
CA LEU A 503 20.08 1.39 12.47
C LEU A 503 21.23 0.57 11.86
N GLU A 504 21.80 -0.38 12.61
CA GLU A 504 22.82 -1.30 12.10
C GLU A 504 22.27 -2.26 11.04
N GLN A 505 21.06 -2.79 11.25
CA GLN A 505 20.42 -3.72 10.30
C GLN A 505 19.98 -3.02 9.00
N HIS A 506 19.61 -1.75 9.07
CA HIS A 506 19.03 -0.99 7.97
C HIS A 506 19.81 0.28 7.59
N GLN A 507 21.15 0.22 7.63
CA GLN A 507 22.01 1.38 7.37
C GLN A 507 21.73 2.08 6.03
N ALA A 508 21.48 1.29 4.97
CA ALA A 508 21.17 1.84 3.65
C ALA A 508 19.86 2.64 3.66
N LEU A 509 18.83 2.08 4.29
CA LEU A 509 17.53 2.75 4.42
C LEU A 509 17.61 4.01 5.30
N ALA A 510 18.34 3.94 6.41
CA ALA A 510 18.56 5.09 7.29
C ALA A 510 19.26 6.25 6.55
N LYS A 511 20.28 5.95 5.75
CA LYS A 511 20.96 6.94 4.91
C LYS A 511 20.07 7.52 3.82
N GLN A 512 19.21 6.70 3.21
CA GLN A 512 18.25 7.15 2.21
C GLN A 512 17.19 8.08 2.83
N LEU A 513 16.64 7.72 3.98
CA LEU A 513 15.70 8.56 4.73
C LEU A 513 16.34 9.88 5.18
N GLN A 514 17.58 9.83 5.64
CA GLN A 514 18.32 11.04 6.03
C GLN A 514 18.51 11.98 4.84
N ARG A 515 18.89 11.46 3.67
CA ARG A 515 18.99 12.27 2.44
C ARG A 515 17.65 12.89 2.06
N GLN A 516 16.54 12.15 2.16
CA GLN A 516 15.21 12.67 1.88
C GLN A 516 14.79 13.74 2.89
N LEU A 517 15.10 13.55 4.17
CA LEU A 517 14.84 14.55 5.21
C LEU A 517 15.71 15.81 5.03
N ASP A 518 16.95 15.66 4.59
CA ASP A 518 17.84 16.80 4.28
C ASP A 518 17.34 17.61 3.05
N LEU A 519 16.58 16.95 2.15
CA LEU A 519 15.86 17.62 1.05
C LEU A 519 14.63 18.40 1.52
N LEU A 520 14.00 17.99 2.62
CA LEU A 520 12.91 18.70 3.27
C LEU A 520 13.48 19.89 4.04
N LYS A 521 13.91 20.93 3.35
CA LYS A 521 14.21 22.20 4.04
C LYS A 521 12.95 22.65 4.75
N PRO A 522 13.03 23.07 6.02
CA PRO A 522 11.92 23.77 6.65
C PRO A 522 11.56 24.92 5.71
N GLN A 523 10.30 24.93 5.26
CA GLN A 523 9.79 25.99 4.41
C GLN A 523 10.19 27.32 5.02
N ASP A 524 10.66 28.25 4.21
CA ASP A 524 10.95 29.60 4.67
C ASP A 524 9.76 30.09 5.48
N ARG A 525 10.02 30.59 6.68
CA ARG A 525 8.97 31.10 7.56
C ARG A 525 8.15 32.09 6.75
N VAL A 526 6.93 31.69 6.38
CA VAL A 526 5.98 32.59 5.72
C VAL A 526 5.35 33.41 6.83
N ARG A 527 5.55 34.72 6.79
CA ARG A 527 4.93 35.64 7.72
C ARG A 527 3.48 35.85 7.28
N GLU A 528 2.58 35.08 7.87
CA GLU A 528 1.15 35.31 7.72
C GLU A 528 0.69 36.33 8.78
N ARG A 529 0.12 37.43 8.32
CA ARG A 529 -0.39 38.48 9.21
C ARG A 529 -1.81 38.13 9.65
N TYR A 530 -2.19 38.54 10.85
CA TYR A 530 -3.53 38.39 11.43
C TYR A 530 -3.96 36.96 11.77
N GLN A 531 -3.02 36.09 12.11
CA GLN A 531 -3.32 34.77 12.68
C GLN A 531 -3.36 34.87 14.22
N GLU A 532 -4.33 34.18 14.85
CA GLU A 532 -4.45 34.15 16.32
C GLU A 532 -3.34 33.31 16.99
N ASP A 533 -2.77 32.33 16.27
CA ASP A 533 -1.68 31.47 16.71
C ASP A 533 -0.41 31.68 15.88
N GLY A 534 0.72 31.88 16.53
CA GLY A 534 2.01 32.00 15.86
C GLY A 534 3.20 31.92 16.83
N ALA A 535 4.38 31.60 16.29
CA ALA A 535 5.63 31.52 17.06
C ALA A 535 6.24 32.90 17.38
N GLU A 536 5.80 33.98 16.73
CA GLU A 536 6.29 35.35 16.90
C GLU A 536 5.10 36.33 16.97
N LEU A 537 5.06 37.18 18.01
CA LEU A 537 4.10 38.28 18.10
C LEU A 537 4.53 39.44 17.21
N ASP A 538 3.60 39.96 16.41
CA ASP A 538 3.81 41.20 15.65
C ASP A 538 3.58 42.40 16.60
N LEU A 539 4.66 42.91 17.17
CA LEU A 539 4.63 44.00 18.15
C LEU A 539 4.24 45.37 17.52
N ASP A 540 4.19 45.46 16.19
CA ASP A 540 3.79 46.70 15.50
C ASP A 540 2.26 46.84 15.42
N MET A 541 1.50 45.82 15.84
CA MET A 541 0.04 45.78 15.81
C MET A 541 -0.62 45.60 17.19
N ALA A 542 0.19 45.55 18.30
CA ALA A 542 -0.31 45.43 19.68
C ALA A 542 -0.68 46.76 20.29
#